data_9bb49e796890e53aefc18a9e18700243
#
_entry.id   9bb49e796890e53aefc18a9e18700243
#
_cell.length_a   1.000
_cell.length_b   1.000
_cell.length_c   1.000
_cell.angle_alpha   90.00
_cell.angle_beta   90.00
_cell.angle_gamma   90.00
#
_symmetry.space_group_name_H-M   'P 1'
#
loop_
_entity.id
_entity.type
_entity.pdbx_description
1 polymer ?
#
loop_
_entity_poly.entity_id
_entity_poly.type
_entity_poly.pdbx_seq_one_letter_code
_entity_poly.pdbx_strand_id
1 'polypeptide(L)'
;MEYFKPGGKISKKETNIIGVIGAVLLITIWYLVTLTGEIISPGILPNPVDVIASIPNLFGKYNLLENIWYTVSLNISGYLIAVLFAIPLGFLIGMIPMFNSLFRKYFEALRYLPLPTVSGIFISIFGLAFGMKAFFLAFGIFIFALPSVIGKVLDLQNPSNVDDNVYLQTAKTMGMTNW
;
A
#
# COMPACT_ATOMS: atom_id res chain seq x y z
N MET A 1 -32.00 17.57 -14.55
CA MET A 1 -30.88 16.57 -14.55
C MET A 1 -29.88 16.94 -13.46
N GLU A 2 -30.05 16.38 -12.24
CA GLU A 2 -29.13 16.66 -11.12
C GLU A 2 -27.83 15.85 -11.18
N TYR A 3 -27.82 14.77 -11.96
CA TYR A 3 -26.66 13.84 -12.07
C TYR A 3 -25.38 14.49 -12.61
N PHE A 4 -25.49 15.57 -13.37
CA PHE A 4 -24.34 16.26 -13.97
C PHE A 4 -24.09 17.64 -13.37
N LYS A 5 -24.80 18.02 -12.28
CA LYS A 5 -24.53 19.27 -11.58
C LYS A 5 -23.43 19.11 -10.53
N PRO A 6 -22.42 19.98 -10.50
CA PRO A 6 -21.46 20.01 -9.41
C PRO A 6 -22.18 20.14 -8.06
N GLY A 7 -21.90 19.21 -7.11
CA GLY A 7 -22.57 19.18 -5.81
C GLY A 7 -23.98 18.60 -5.79
N GLY A 8 -24.47 18.05 -6.91
CA GLY A 8 -25.76 17.35 -6.99
C GLY A 8 -25.80 16.15 -6.04
N LYS A 9 -26.96 15.91 -5.42
CA LYS A 9 -27.16 14.77 -4.52
C LYS A 9 -27.84 13.63 -5.27
N ILE A 10 -27.21 12.47 -5.26
CA ILE A 10 -27.75 11.22 -5.83
C ILE A 10 -28.13 10.30 -4.66
N SER A 11 -29.27 9.62 -4.77
CA SER A 11 -29.68 8.68 -3.72
C SER A 11 -28.70 7.48 -3.65
N LYS A 12 -28.55 6.87 -2.47
CA LYS A 12 -27.67 5.71 -2.26
C LYS A 12 -28.04 4.54 -3.19
N LYS A 13 -29.32 4.35 -3.48
CA LYS A 13 -29.82 3.31 -4.38
C LYS A 13 -29.40 3.58 -5.83
N GLU A 14 -29.54 4.80 -6.28
CA GLU A 14 -29.14 5.22 -7.65
C GLU A 14 -27.62 5.14 -7.81
N THR A 15 -26.85 5.54 -6.80
CA THR A 15 -25.37 5.40 -6.79
C THR A 15 -24.97 3.94 -6.99
N ASN A 16 -25.60 3.01 -6.28
CA ASN A 16 -25.32 1.58 -6.43
C ASN A 16 -25.69 1.06 -7.84
N ILE A 17 -26.84 1.47 -8.38
CA ILE A 17 -27.27 1.06 -9.72
C ILE A 17 -26.30 1.59 -10.77
N ILE A 18 -25.93 2.86 -10.71
CA ILE A 18 -24.97 3.48 -11.63
C ILE A 18 -23.60 2.79 -11.52
N GLY A 19 -23.18 2.44 -10.30
CA GLY A 19 -21.95 1.69 -10.08
C GLY A 19 -21.96 0.30 -10.74
N VAL A 20 -23.07 -0.44 -10.62
CA VAL A 20 -23.22 -1.74 -11.30
C VAL A 20 -23.24 -1.58 -12.82
N ILE A 21 -23.95 -0.58 -13.35
CA ILE A 21 -23.93 -0.29 -14.79
C ILE A 21 -22.51 0.01 -15.26
N GLY A 22 -21.76 0.82 -14.52
CA GLY A 22 -20.37 1.12 -14.82
C GLY A 22 -19.48 -0.13 -14.86
N ALA A 23 -19.63 -1.03 -13.88
CA ALA A 23 -18.89 -2.28 -13.84
C ALA A 23 -19.24 -3.20 -15.04
N VAL A 24 -20.52 -3.34 -15.36
CA VAL A 24 -20.99 -4.13 -16.52
C VAL A 24 -20.43 -3.54 -17.82
N LEU A 25 -20.46 -2.21 -17.95
CA LEU A 25 -19.93 -1.53 -19.12
C LEU A 25 -18.43 -1.77 -19.30
N LEU A 26 -17.63 -1.69 -18.22
CA LEU A 26 -16.20 -1.97 -18.26
C LEU A 26 -15.93 -3.42 -18.68
N ILE A 27 -16.65 -4.40 -18.12
CA ILE A 27 -16.51 -5.81 -18.50
C ILE A 27 -16.91 -6.03 -19.96
N THR A 28 -17.96 -5.36 -20.42
CA THR A 28 -18.42 -5.45 -21.82
C THR A 28 -17.36 -4.88 -22.77
N ILE A 29 -16.79 -3.71 -22.45
CA ILE A 29 -15.70 -3.11 -23.25
C ILE A 29 -14.52 -4.06 -23.28
N TRP A 30 -14.09 -4.59 -22.15
CA TRP A 30 -12.99 -5.56 -22.07
C TRP A 30 -13.27 -6.78 -22.94
N TYR A 31 -14.46 -7.36 -22.85
CA TYR A 31 -14.88 -8.50 -23.68
C TYR A 31 -14.78 -8.18 -25.17
N LEU A 32 -15.36 -7.05 -25.60
CA LEU A 32 -15.40 -6.65 -27.02
C LEU A 32 -13.99 -6.39 -27.58
N VAL A 33 -13.13 -5.72 -26.84
CA VAL A 33 -11.76 -5.38 -27.27
C VAL A 33 -10.90 -6.64 -27.41
N THR A 34 -11.18 -7.68 -26.60
CA THR A 34 -10.39 -8.92 -26.60
C THR A 34 -11.02 -10.05 -27.41
N LEU A 35 -12.23 -9.83 -28.00
CA LEU A 35 -13.01 -10.87 -28.68
C LEU A 35 -12.28 -11.52 -29.86
N THR A 36 -11.65 -10.71 -30.71
CA THR A 36 -10.96 -11.21 -31.93
C THR A 36 -9.46 -11.48 -31.70
N GLY A 37 -8.88 -10.94 -30.61
CA GLY A 37 -7.45 -10.98 -30.39
C GLY A 37 -6.60 -10.12 -31.32
N GLU A 38 -7.23 -9.42 -32.28
CA GLU A 38 -6.55 -8.56 -33.25
C GLU A 38 -6.13 -7.21 -32.66
N ILE A 39 -7.00 -6.62 -31.80
CA ILE A 39 -6.74 -5.31 -31.18
C ILE A 39 -5.72 -5.46 -30.05
N ILE A 40 -5.90 -6.46 -29.19
CA ILE A 40 -4.99 -6.78 -28.09
C ILE A 40 -4.73 -8.29 -28.11
N SER A 41 -3.45 -8.65 -28.20
CA SER A 41 -3.05 -10.08 -28.18
C SER A 41 -3.50 -10.75 -26.87
N PRO A 42 -4.06 -11.98 -26.92
CA PRO A 42 -4.45 -12.76 -25.74
C PRO A 42 -3.32 -12.98 -24.72
N GLY A 43 -2.06 -12.91 -25.16
CA GLY A 43 -0.89 -12.98 -24.28
C GLY A 43 -0.67 -11.73 -23.43
N ILE A 44 -1.24 -10.56 -23.82
CA ILE A 44 -1.18 -9.31 -23.07
C ILE A 44 -2.43 -9.14 -22.21
N LEU A 45 -3.60 -9.32 -22.80
CA LEU A 45 -4.89 -9.22 -22.13
C LEU A 45 -5.83 -10.32 -22.64
N PRO A 46 -6.02 -11.41 -21.88
CA PRO A 46 -6.94 -12.48 -22.25
C PRO A 46 -8.39 -12.03 -22.16
N ASN A 47 -9.28 -12.72 -22.88
CA ASN A 47 -10.71 -12.48 -22.82
C ASN A 47 -11.26 -12.86 -21.42
N PRO A 48 -12.24 -12.11 -20.88
CA PRO A 48 -12.84 -12.42 -19.56
C PRO A 48 -13.36 -13.86 -19.44
N VAL A 49 -13.88 -14.45 -20.51
CA VAL A 49 -14.36 -15.84 -20.54
C VAL A 49 -13.20 -16.81 -20.36
N ASP A 50 -12.08 -16.59 -21.04
CA ASP A 50 -10.87 -17.42 -20.92
C ASP A 50 -10.26 -17.32 -19.52
N VAL A 51 -10.31 -16.13 -18.90
CA VAL A 51 -9.87 -15.94 -17.51
C VAL A 51 -10.70 -16.81 -16.56
N ILE A 52 -12.03 -16.78 -16.69
CA ILE A 52 -12.90 -17.61 -15.85
C ILE A 52 -12.67 -19.12 -16.14
N ALA A 53 -12.56 -19.50 -17.40
CA ALA A 53 -12.32 -20.89 -17.81
C ALA A 53 -10.95 -21.42 -17.33
N SER A 54 -9.98 -20.53 -17.07
CA SER A 54 -8.65 -20.93 -16.56
C SER A 54 -8.62 -21.23 -15.05
N ILE A 55 -9.64 -20.80 -14.28
CA ILE A 55 -9.67 -20.96 -12.83
C ILE A 55 -9.41 -22.40 -12.36
N PRO A 56 -10.03 -23.45 -12.93
CA PRO A 56 -9.73 -24.84 -12.51
C PRO A 56 -8.25 -25.22 -12.67
N ASN A 57 -7.60 -24.71 -13.73
CA ASN A 57 -6.19 -24.96 -13.97
C ASN A 57 -5.29 -24.30 -12.90
N LEU A 58 -5.72 -23.18 -12.34
CA LEU A 58 -4.97 -22.52 -11.27
C LEU A 58 -4.88 -23.42 -10.03
N PHE A 59 -5.96 -24.10 -9.69
CA PHE A 59 -5.99 -25.02 -8.54
C PHE A 59 -5.27 -26.34 -8.83
N GLY A 60 -5.45 -26.92 -10.03
CA GLY A 60 -4.90 -28.22 -10.36
C GLY A 60 -3.44 -28.17 -10.83
N LYS A 61 -3.14 -27.37 -11.84
CA LYS A 61 -1.82 -27.34 -12.50
C LYS A 61 -0.83 -26.35 -11.86
N TYR A 62 -1.32 -25.25 -11.36
CA TYR A 62 -0.48 -24.13 -10.91
C TYR A 62 -0.41 -23.99 -9.39
N ASN A 63 -0.94 -24.93 -8.60
CA ASN A 63 -0.87 -24.97 -7.14
C ASN A 63 -1.24 -23.61 -6.49
N LEU A 64 -2.38 -23.04 -6.91
CA LEU A 64 -2.81 -21.70 -6.50
C LEU A 64 -2.77 -21.49 -4.99
N LEU A 65 -3.24 -22.47 -4.19
CA LEU A 65 -3.29 -22.34 -2.74
C LEU A 65 -1.90 -22.24 -2.11
N GLU A 66 -0.93 -22.99 -2.61
CA GLU A 66 0.45 -22.92 -2.14
C GLU A 66 1.08 -21.58 -2.48
N ASN A 67 0.85 -21.07 -3.70
CA ASN A 67 1.33 -19.76 -4.13
C ASN A 67 0.66 -18.61 -3.36
N ILE A 68 -0.62 -18.73 -3.02
CA ILE A 68 -1.30 -17.76 -2.15
C ILE A 68 -0.64 -17.75 -0.77
N TRP A 69 -0.44 -18.92 -0.16
CA TRP A 69 0.20 -19.03 1.15
C TRP A 69 1.63 -18.47 1.14
N TYR A 70 2.40 -18.80 0.12
CA TYR A 70 3.73 -18.24 -0.08
C TYR A 70 3.70 -16.72 -0.15
N THR A 71 2.79 -16.15 -0.93
CA THR A 71 2.65 -14.70 -1.09
C THR A 71 2.19 -14.03 0.20
N VAL A 72 1.22 -14.61 0.91
CA VAL A 72 0.73 -14.10 2.19
C VAL A 72 1.86 -14.11 3.24
N SER A 73 2.58 -15.22 3.37
CA SER A 73 3.70 -15.33 4.31
C SER A 73 4.81 -14.33 4.00
N LEU A 74 5.11 -14.12 2.72
CA LEU A 74 6.08 -13.13 2.26
C LEU A 74 5.66 -11.70 2.65
N ASN A 75 4.40 -11.35 2.40
CA ASN A 75 3.87 -10.03 2.74
C ASN A 75 3.86 -9.78 4.24
N ILE A 76 3.41 -10.76 5.03
CA ILE A 76 3.42 -10.66 6.50
C ILE A 76 4.85 -10.50 7.02
N SER A 77 5.79 -11.31 6.53
CA SER A 77 7.20 -11.22 6.94
C SER A 77 7.80 -9.86 6.61
N GLY A 78 7.60 -9.36 5.38
CA GLY A 78 8.07 -8.05 4.96
C GLY A 78 7.46 -6.91 5.78
N TYR A 79 6.16 -6.99 6.05
CA TYR A 79 5.47 -6.00 6.87
C TYR A 79 5.98 -5.98 8.32
N LEU A 80 6.12 -7.13 8.95
CA LEU A 80 6.61 -7.22 10.33
C LEU A 80 8.04 -6.68 10.46
N ILE A 81 8.91 -7.01 9.52
CA ILE A 81 10.27 -6.46 9.48
C ILE A 81 10.23 -4.93 9.34
N ALA A 82 9.43 -4.42 8.40
CA ALA A 82 9.32 -2.98 8.19
C ALA A 82 8.84 -2.24 9.43
N VAL A 83 7.77 -2.73 10.07
CA VAL A 83 7.16 -2.11 11.26
C VAL A 83 8.10 -2.17 12.45
N LEU A 84 8.82 -3.29 12.63
CA LEU A 84 9.80 -3.46 13.71
C LEU A 84 10.88 -2.36 13.70
N PHE A 85 11.28 -1.89 12.53
CA PHE A 85 12.26 -0.81 12.40
C PHE A 85 11.60 0.57 12.24
N ALA A 86 10.52 0.69 11.47
CA ALA A 86 9.90 1.98 11.17
C ALA A 86 9.29 2.65 12.41
N ILE A 87 8.66 1.88 13.29
CA ILE A 87 8.03 2.46 14.48
C ILE A 87 9.07 3.02 15.45
N PRO A 88 10.05 2.24 15.95
CA PRO A 88 11.03 2.76 16.90
C PRO A 88 11.87 3.92 16.33
N LEU A 89 12.34 3.79 15.08
CA LEU A 89 13.08 4.86 14.42
C LEU A 89 12.23 6.09 14.17
N GLY A 90 10.96 5.92 13.79
CA GLY A 90 10.03 7.02 13.59
C GLY A 90 9.75 7.80 14.87
N PHE A 91 9.58 7.12 16.00
CA PHE A 91 9.47 7.76 17.30
C PHE A 91 10.78 8.47 17.67
N LEU A 92 11.93 7.81 17.54
CA LEU A 92 13.24 8.39 17.84
C LEU A 92 13.47 9.69 17.04
N ILE A 93 13.22 9.66 15.73
CA ILE A 93 13.42 10.80 14.83
C ILE A 93 12.35 11.87 15.09
N GLY A 94 11.10 11.48 15.32
CA GLY A 94 10.01 12.41 15.55
C GLY A 94 10.09 13.14 16.89
N MET A 95 10.54 12.45 17.95
CA MET A 95 10.59 13.01 19.31
C MET A 95 11.86 13.87 19.56
N ILE A 96 12.99 13.51 18.97
CA ILE A 96 14.27 14.15 19.26
C ILE A 96 14.60 15.19 18.16
N PRO A 97 14.60 16.52 18.45
CA PRO A 97 14.82 17.55 17.44
C PRO A 97 16.13 17.41 16.66
N MET A 98 17.19 16.93 17.30
CA MET A 98 18.47 16.71 16.66
C MET A 98 18.36 15.63 15.56
N PHE A 99 17.74 14.49 15.86
CA PHE A 99 17.55 13.41 14.88
C PHE A 99 16.57 13.81 13.79
N ASN A 100 15.53 14.57 14.13
CA ASN A 100 14.61 15.12 13.16
C ASN A 100 15.33 15.99 12.13
N SER A 101 16.16 16.92 12.59
CA SER A 101 16.92 17.82 11.72
C SER A 101 17.94 17.10 10.86
N LEU A 102 18.55 16.03 11.38
CA LEU A 102 19.57 15.26 10.67
C LEU A 102 18.96 14.32 9.61
N PHE A 103 17.88 13.61 9.94
CA PHE A 103 17.47 12.44 9.15
C PHE A 103 16.17 12.60 8.38
N ARG A 104 15.21 13.40 8.86
CA ARG A 104 13.88 13.50 8.29
C ARG A 104 13.88 13.74 6.78
N LYS A 105 14.62 14.75 6.31
CA LYS A 105 14.67 15.12 4.89
C LYS A 105 15.18 13.98 4.00
N TYR A 106 16.16 13.21 4.49
CA TYR A 106 16.72 12.09 3.73
C TYR A 106 15.71 10.94 3.63
N PHE A 107 15.03 10.60 4.72
CA PHE A 107 14.00 9.56 4.68
C PHE A 107 12.78 9.97 3.87
N GLU A 108 12.40 11.25 3.89
CA GLU A 108 11.36 11.78 2.99
C GLU A 108 11.77 11.68 1.52
N ALA A 109 13.05 11.91 1.21
CA ALA A 109 13.58 11.79 -0.15
C ALA A 109 13.62 10.35 -0.67
N LEU A 110 13.80 9.34 0.20
CA LEU A 110 13.80 7.93 -0.18
C LEU A 110 12.50 7.48 -0.86
N ARG A 111 11.37 8.13 -0.61
CA ARG A 111 10.09 7.82 -1.25
C ARG A 111 10.10 8.02 -2.77
N TYR A 112 10.99 8.86 -3.26
CA TYR A 112 11.13 9.15 -4.69
C TYR A 112 12.02 8.15 -5.42
N LEU A 113 12.66 7.21 -4.70
CA LEU A 113 13.45 6.16 -5.33
C LEU A 113 12.52 5.14 -6.01
N PRO A 114 12.71 4.87 -7.31
CA PRO A 114 11.99 3.79 -7.97
C PRO A 114 12.43 2.44 -7.39
N LEU A 115 11.54 1.76 -6.70
CA LEU A 115 11.83 0.46 -6.07
C LEU A 115 12.49 -0.57 -7.02
N PRO A 116 12.07 -0.69 -8.30
CA PRO A 116 12.71 -1.62 -9.22
C PRO A 116 14.21 -1.37 -9.40
N THR A 117 14.66 -0.12 -9.31
CA THR A 117 16.09 0.24 -9.43
C THR A 117 16.93 -0.35 -8.30
N VAL A 118 16.34 -0.49 -7.12
CA VAL A 118 17.04 -1.00 -5.92
C VAL A 118 17.07 -2.52 -5.89
N SER A 119 16.20 -3.20 -6.67
CA SER A 119 16.08 -4.66 -6.66
C SER A 119 17.40 -5.38 -6.94
N GLY A 120 18.21 -4.85 -7.85
CA GLY A 120 19.54 -5.41 -8.16
C GLY A 120 20.47 -5.47 -6.96
N ILE A 121 20.44 -4.47 -6.08
CA ILE A 121 21.24 -4.46 -4.85
C ILE A 121 20.79 -5.57 -3.91
N PHE A 122 19.47 -5.75 -3.72
CA PHE A 122 18.94 -6.82 -2.89
C PHE A 122 19.28 -8.21 -3.40
N ILE A 123 19.20 -8.41 -4.74
CA ILE A 123 19.61 -9.67 -5.38
C ILE A 123 21.09 -9.95 -5.14
N SER A 124 21.93 -8.93 -5.26
CA SER A 124 23.37 -9.08 -5.07
C SER A 124 23.77 -9.43 -3.62
N ILE A 125 23.02 -8.92 -2.63
CA ILE A 125 23.31 -9.16 -1.20
C ILE A 125 22.69 -10.48 -0.72
N PHE A 126 21.44 -10.75 -1.08
CA PHE A 126 20.65 -11.84 -0.51
C PHE A 126 20.38 -13.00 -1.47
N GLY A 127 20.83 -12.90 -2.74
CA GLY A 127 20.49 -13.87 -3.80
C GLY A 127 19.00 -13.83 -4.15
N LEU A 128 18.50 -14.89 -4.81
CA LEU A 128 17.09 -15.00 -5.24
C LEU A 128 16.19 -15.79 -4.26
N ALA A 129 16.56 -15.86 -3.00
CA ALA A 129 15.85 -16.60 -1.98
C ALA A 129 14.62 -15.85 -1.42
N PHE A 130 13.79 -16.54 -0.63
CA PHE A 130 12.66 -15.95 0.10
C PHE A 130 13.06 -14.71 0.92
N GLY A 131 14.21 -14.79 1.61
CA GLY A 131 14.73 -13.69 2.41
C GLY A 131 14.93 -12.40 1.62
N MET A 132 15.50 -12.49 0.40
CA MET A 132 15.67 -11.32 -0.47
C MET A 132 14.31 -10.64 -0.75
N LYS A 133 13.30 -11.43 -1.12
CA LYS A 133 11.97 -10.89 -1.44
C LYS A 133 11.33 -10.25 -0.20
N ALA A 134 11.48 -10.88 0.98
CA ALA A 134 10.96 -10.35 2.24
C ALA A 134 11.64 -9.04 2.64
N PHE A 135 12.98 -8.96 2.57
CA PHE A 135 13.72 -7.73 2.88
C PHE A 135 13.47 -6.62 1.86
N PHE A 136 13.35 -6.96 0.57
CA PHE A 136 13.00 -5.98 -0.46
C PHE A 136 11.61 -5.39 -0.23
N LEU A 137 10.63 -6.24 0.11
CA LEU A 137 9.28 -5.82 0.46
C LEU A 137 9.29 -4.96 1.74
N ALA A 138 10.04 -5.41 2.75
CA ALA A 138 10.23 -4.66 3.99
C ALA A 138 10.81 -3.27 3.75
N PHE A 139 11.82 -3.16 2.89
CA PHE A 139 12.40 -1.88 2.49
C PHE A 139 11.37 -0.99 1.81
N GLY A 140 10.60 -1.53 0.86
CA GLY A 140 9.54 -0.80 0.19
C GLY A 140 8.49 -0.25 1.16
N ILE A 141 8.05 -1.05 2.13
CA ILE A 141 7.11 -0.61 3.16
C ILE A 141 7.76 0.41 4.11
N PHE A 142 9.00 0.17 4.50
CA PHE A 142 9.74 1.02 5.45
C PHE A 142 9.91 2.45 4.95
N ILE A 143 10.28 2.67 3.69
CA ILE A 143 10.47 4.02 3.13
C ILE A 143 9.20 4.87 3.10
N PHE A 144 8.02 4.25 3.13
CA PHE A 144 6.73 4.94 3.25
C PHE A 144 6.25 5.02 4.70
N ALA A 145 6.44 3.97 5.47
CA ALA A 145 5.97 3.91 6.85
C ALA A 145 6.75 4.86 7.77
N LEU A 146 8.09 4.88 7.67
CA LEU A 146 8.94 5.68 8.55
C LEU A 146 8.60 7.18 8.53
N PRO A 147 8.55 7.87 7.36
CA PRO A 147 8.16 9.28 7.34
C PRO A 147 6.73 9.53 7.82
N SER A 148 5.83 8.54 7.64
CA SER A 148 4.46 8.64 8.13
C SER A 148 4.40 8.60 9.66
N VAL A 149 5.19 7.72 10.30
CA VAL A 149 5.33 7.69 11.76
C VAL A 149 5.96 8.98 12.28
N ILE A 150 7.05 9.47 11.65
CA ILE A 150 7.68 10.73 12.03
C ILE A 150 6.67 11.88 11.97
N GLY A 151 5.90 11.99 10.87
CA GLY A 151 4.87 13.00 10.70
C GLY A 151 3.83 12.93 11.82
N LYS A 152 3.33 11.74 12.14
CA LYS A 152 2.32 11.56 13.19
C LYS A 152 2.84 11.90 14.58
N VAL A 153 4.11 11.56 14.88
CA VAL A 153 4.75 11.95 16.16
C VAL A 153 4.87 13.47 16.26
N LEU A 154 5.18 14.18 15.18
CA LEU A 154 5.24 15.63 15.16
C LEU A 154 3.86 16.26 15.31
N ASP A 155 2.84 15.69 14.68
CA ASP A 155 1.44 16.14 14.83
C ASP A 155 0.96 16.02 16.27
N LEU A 156 1.32 14.94 16.97
CA LEU A 156 1.02 14.75 18.39
C LEU A 156 1.68 15.82 19.28
N GLN A 157 2.85 16.33 18.88
CA GLN A 157 3.58 17.37 19.63
C GLN A 157 3.12 18.79 19.28
N ASN A 158 2.36 18.97 18.20
CA ASN A 158 1.93 20.28 17.72
C ASN A 158 0.75 20.80 18.56
N PRO A 159 0.91 21.92 19.33
CA PRO A 159 -0.16 22.46 20.14
C PRO A 159 -1.39 22.93 19.35
N SER A 160 -1.21 23.24 18.07
CA SER A 160 -2.29 23.71 17.18
C SER A 160 -3.19 22.58 16.68
N ASN A 161 -2.78 21.32 16.83
CA ASN A 161 -3.55 20.15 16.42
C ASN A 161 -4.33 19.61 17.62
N VAL A 162 -5.54 20.14 17.84
CA VAL A 162 -6.37 19.85 19.03
C VAL A 162 -6.70 18.35 19.12
N ASP A 163 -7.02 17.73 18.01
CA ASP A 163 -7.50 16.32 17.99
C ASP A 163 -6.37 15.33 18.36
N ASP A 164 -5.19 15.51 17.80
CA ASP A 164 -4.05 14.62 18.09
C ASP A 164 -3.39 14.96 19.45
N ASN A 165 -3.46 16.20 19.89
CA ASN A 165 -2.82 16.65 21.14
C ASN A 165 -3.60 16.28 22.41
N VAL A 166 -4.89 15.92 22.29
CA VAL A 166 -5.73 15.46 23.43
C VAL A 166 -5.09 14.29 24.16
N TYR A 167 -4.52 13.32 23.44
CA TYR A 167 -3.88 12.17 24.06
C TYR A 167 -2.65 12.56 24.90
N LEU A 168 -1.82 13.45 24.39
CA LEU A 168 -0.64 13.94 25.11
C LEU A 168 -1.02 14.78 26.33
N GLN A 169 -2.04 15.64 26.19
CA GLN A 169 -2.56 16.44 27.30
C GLN A 169 -3.18 15.56 28.38
N THR A 170 -3.97 14.56 28.01
CA THR A 170 -4.54 13.60 28.95
C THR A 170 -3.46 12.84 29.70
N ALA A 171 -2.43 12.37 29.02
CA ALA A 171 -1.31 11.69 29.65
C ALA A 171 -0.57 12.61 30.64
N LYS A 172 -0.37 13.89 30.30
CA LYS A 172 0.24 14.89 31.20
C LYS A 172 -0.63 15.17 32.43
N THR A 173 -1.95 15.26 32.27
CA THR A 173 -2.87 15.45 33.41
C THR A 173 -2.90 14.22 34.32
N MET A 174 -2.61 13.05 33.81
CA MET A 174 -2.44 11.79 34.56
C MET A 174 -1.05 11.64 35.21
N GLY A 175 -0.19 12.67 35.13
CA GLY A 175 1.11 12.69 35.79
C GLY A 175 2.27 12.20 34.92
N MET A 176 2.09 12.06 33.61
CA MET A 176 3.22 11.74 32.71
C MET A 176 4.22 12.89 32.70
N THR A 177 5.46 12.61 33.00
CA THR A 177 6.58 13.54 32.84
C THR A 177 7.10 13.51 31.40
N ASN A 178 7.91 14.49 31.01
CA ASN A 178 8.49 14.55 29.65
C ASN A 178 9.53 13.44 29.37
N TRP A 179 9.67 12.50 30.32
CA TRP A 179 10.50 11.26 30.24
C TRP A 179 9.75 10.12 30.94
#